data_d4372dbf5a8e74357e597cfc6f8d679b
#
_entry.id   d4372dbf5a8e74357e597cfc6f8d679b
#
_cell.length_a   1.000
_cell.length_b   1.000
_cell.length_c   1.000
_cell.angle_alpha   90.00
_cell.angle_beta   90.00
_cell.angle_gamma   90.00
#
_symmetry.space_group_name_H-M   'P 1'
#
loop_
_entity.id
_entity.type
_entity.pdbx_description
1 polymer ?
#
loop_
_entity_poly.entity_id
_entity_poly.type
_entity_poly.pdbx_seq_one_letter_code
_entity_poly.pdbx_strand_id
1 'polypeptide(L)'
;MMIVNASFYSDSEIDLPQTGSPLMPTSAGHYALKTLTAFDTIRPYGRRDYQILYVHKGCIYYLEDGEQYVAPEGSVLLYPPATPQYYIYYLKDSPDIYWCHFTGKEVRELLDRLGLSGCLCHQNVRSDTYAGLFEQIIAELTNKEMHFKEISSSLLRCLLFSVSRQANASKEASQSFMHPYVREIAQMFHARFNEDFNISEIARQYGVSASWLIRLFNADLGMSPQKYLTYVRMKTAKTLLNSTKPIAEIADMLGYGDAFYFSRIFKKEEGMSPSQYRKIRRGTDASKTALADKFSPLSVLEHTKHEND
;
A
#
# COMPACT_ATOMS: atom_id res chain seq x y z
N MET A 1 -8.44 -17.84 -21.69
CA MET A 1 -7.39 -18.63 -21.04
C MET A 1 -6.43 -17.67 -20.35
N MET A 2 -6.25 -17.81 -19.07
CA MET A 2 -5.21 -17.10 -18.33
C MET A 2 -3.90 -17.86 -18.59
N ILE A 3 -2.84 -17.17 -19.03
CA ILE A 3 -1.53 -17.78 -19.05
C ILE A 3 -0.99 -17.66 -17.62
N VAL A 4 -0.80 -18.80 -16.99
CA VAL A 4 -0.19 -18.89 -15.64
C VAL A 4 1.07 -19.70 -15.82
N ASN A 5 2.21 -19.08 -15.56
CA ASN A 5 3.44 -19.80 -15.32
C ASN A 5 3.71 -19.66 -13.81
N ALA A 6 3.51 -20.72 -13.05
CA ALA A 6 3.66 -20.71 -11.60
C ALA A 6 4.59 -21.87 -11.21
N SER A 7 5.54 -21.57 -10.34
CA SER A 7 6.51 -22.54 -9.82
C SER A 7 6.56 -22.48 -8.30
N PHE A 8 6.67 -23.62 -7.66
CA PHE A 8 6.62 -23.77 -6.22
C PHE A 8 7.89 -24.45 -5.66
N TYR A 9 8.30 -24.01 -4.50
CA TYR A 9 9.42 -24.60 -3.77
C TYR A 9 9.15 -26.06 -3.35
N SER A 10 7.90 -26.36 -2.99
CA SER A 10 7.41 -27.69 -2.65
C SER A 10 6.10 -27.96 -3.37
N ASP A 11 5.71 -29.23 -3.52
CA ASP A 11 4.48 -29.65 -4.19
C ASP A 11 3.18 -29.25 -3.43
N SER A 12 3.34 -28.60 -2.29
CA SER A 12 2.23 -28.07 -1.53
C SER A 12 1.99 -26.61 -1.85
N GLU A 13 0.80 -26.23 -2.25
CA GLU A 13 0.30 -24.84 -2.38
C GLU A 13 0.45 -24.12 -1.06
N ILE A 14 1.54 -23.21 -0.88
CA ILE A 14 1.65 -22.95 0.47
C ILE A 14 2.25 -21.66 0.89
N ASP A 15 1.52 -21.11 1.62
CA ASP A 15 1.56 -20.28 2.78
C ASP A 15 2.55 -20.81 3.84
N LEU A 16 3.84 -20.83 3.48
CA LEU A 16 4.88 -21.30 4.39
C LEU A 16 5.14 -20.26 5.47
N PRO A 17 5.08 -20.65 6.75
CA PRO A 17 5.49 -19.78 7.83
C PRO A 17 6.98 -19.47 7.74
N GLN A 18 7.42 -18.52 8.55
CA GLN A 18 8.83 -18.16 8.67
C GLN A 18 9.72 -19.40 8.83
N THR A 19 10.67 -19.56 7.92
CA THR A 19 11.64 -20.66 7.94
C THR A 19 12.95 -20.23 8.60
N GLY A 20 13.85 -21.17 8.86
CA GLY A 20 15.22 -20.88 9.33
C GLY A 20 16.09 -20.13 8.31
N SER A 21 15.70 -20.07 7.04
CA SER A 21 16.41 -19.34 5.99
C SER A 21 16.32 -17.82 6.18
N PRO A 22 17.36 -17.06 5.84
CA PRO A 22 17.33 -15.58 5.93
C PRO A 22 16.27 -14.97 5.01
N LEU A 23 16.22 -15.39 3.75
CA LEU A 23 15.29 -15.00 2.70
C LEU A 23 15.14 -16.17 1.73
N MET A 24 13.91 -16.52 1.35
CA MET A 24 13.63 -17.63 0.45
C MET A 24 12.34 -17.39 -0.34
N PRO A 25 12.36 -17.41 -1.67
CA PRO A 25 11.14 -17.49 -2.47
C PRO A 25 10.45 -18.83 -2.26
N THR A 26 9.13 -18.83 -2.10
CA THR A 26 8.33 -20.04 -1.89
C THR A 26 7.54 -20.44 -3.13
N SER A 27 7.11 -19.47 -3.90
CA SER A 27 6.49 -19.65 -5.21
C SER A 27 6.59 -18.37 -6.01
N ALA A 28 6.60 -18.48 -7.32
CA ALA A 28 6.61 -17.34 -8.23
C ALA A 28 5.81 -17.68 -9.49
N GLY A 29 5.30 -16.66 -10.15
CA GLY A 29 4.56 -16.86 -11.38
C GLY A 29 4.29 -15.58 -12.12
N HIS A 30 3.63 -15.76 -13.28
CA HIS A 30 3.30 -14.72 -14.22
C HIS A 30 1.85 -14.89 -14.67
N TYR A 31 1.06 -13.82 -14.65
CA TYR A 31 -0.33 -13.77 -15.09
C TYR A 31 -0.49 -12.82 -16.27
N ALA A 32 -1.08 -13.33 -17.37
CA ALA A 32 -1.57 -12.50 -18.47
C ALA A 32 -2.99 -12.96 -18.83
N LEU A 33 -3.99 -12.10 -18.65
CA LEU A 33 -5.36 -12.42 -19.01
C LEU A 33 -5.50 -12.44 -20.55
N LYS A 34 -6.14 -13.51 -21.08
CA LYS A 34 -6.40 -13.67 -22.53
C LYS A 34 -7.88 -13.81 -22.85
N THR A 35 -8.66 -14.46 -21.98
CA THR A 35 -10.08 -14.78 -22.22
C THR A 35 -10.98 -14.60 -21.02
N LEU A 36 -10.43 -14.60 -19.79
CA LEU A 36 -11.20 -14.28 -18.61
C LEU A 36 -11.40 -12.77 -18.56
N THR A 37 -12.63 -12.32 -18.33
CA THR A 37 -12.97 -10.89 -18.25
C THR A 37 -12.34 -10.22 -17.04
N ALA A 38 -12.20 -10.96 -15.94
CA ALA A 38 -11.55 -10.52 -14.72
C ALA A 38 -10.94 -11.71 -13.96
N PHE A 39 -9.98 -11.44 -13.12
CA PHE A 39 -9.41 -12.38 -12.14
C PHE A 39 -9.18 -11.65 -10.83
N ASP A 40 -9.76 -12.16 -9.75
CA ASP A 40 -9.72 -11.56 -8.43
C ASP A 40 -8.97 -12.43 -7.42
N THR A 41 -8.47 -11.79 -6.39
CA THR A 41 -7.90 -12.42 -5.20
C THR A 41 -8.52 -11.82 -3.96
N ILE A 42 -9.19 -12.66 -3.18
CA ILE A 42 -9.85 -12.29 -1.94
C ILE A 42 -9.29 -13.16 -0.80
N ARG A 43 -8.44 -12.58 0.04
CA ARG A 43 -7.85 -13.23 1.21
C ARG A 43 -8.03 -12.34 2.44
N PRO A 44 -9.14 -12.47 3.17
CA PRO A 44 -9.47 -11.58 4.31
C PRO A 44 -8.45 -11.60 5.44
N TYR A 45 -7.75 -12.71 5.60
CA TYR A 45 -6.73 -12.89 6.65
C TYR A 45 -5.31 -12.76 6.12
N GLY A 46 -5.16 -12.39 4.83
CA GLY A 46 -3.87 -12.37 4.17
C GLY A 46 -3.26 -13.77 4.04
N ARG A 47 -1.95 -13.79 3.88
CA ARG A 47 -1.11 -14.99 3.82
C ARG A 47 -0.22 -15.06 5.06
N ARG A 48 0.46 -16.19 5.25
CA ARG A 48 1.47 -16.40 6.31
C ARG A 48 2.90 -16.01 5.85
N ASP A 49 3.07 -15.83 4.55
CA ASP A 49 4.30 -15.39 3.89
C ASP A 49 4.13 -13.98 3.30
N TYR A 50 5.20 -13.42 2.77
CA TYR A 50 5.19 -12.16 2.03
C TYR A 50 4.79 -12.41 0.59
N GLN A 51 4.17 -11.42 -0.05
CA GLN A 51 3.93 -11.43 -1.49
C GLN A 51 4.39 -10.10 -2.10
N ILE A 52 5.13 -10.20 -3.21
CA ILE A 52 5.43 -9.08 -4.10
C ILE A 52 4.73 -9.29 -5.43
N LEU A 53 4.07 -8.25 -5.94
CA LEU A 53 3.44 -8.20 -7.25
C LEU A 53 4.08 -7.05 -8.03
N TYR A 54 4.43 -7.28 -9.29
CA TYR A 54 4.92 -6.25 -10.21
C TYR A 54 3.97 -6.10 -11.38
N VAL A 55 3.48 -4.89 -11.61
CA VAL A 55 2.64 -4.54 -12.76
C VAL A 55 3.55 -4.24 -13.94
N HIS A 56 3.77 -5.24 -14.79
CA HIS A 56 4.58 -5.08 -16.00
C HIS A 56 3.81 -4.33 -17.07
N LYS A 57 2.50 -4.63 -17.25
CA LYS A 57 1.55 -3.90 -18.11
C LYS A 57 0.17 -3.86 -17.48
N GLY A 58 -0.63 -2.88 -17.88
CA GLY A 58 -1.98 -2.70 -17.40
C GLY A 58 -2.02 -2.14 -15.99
N CYS A 59 -2.94 -2.64 -15.16
CA CYS A 59 -3.08 -2.19 -13.79
C CYS A 59 -3.69 -3.26 -12.87
N ILE A 60 -3.53 -3.05 -11.57
CA ILE A 60 -4.18 -3.80 -10.48
C ILE A 60 -5.09 -2.85 -9.74
N TYR A 61 -6.36 -3.22 -9.55
CA TYR A 61 -7.26 -2.56 -8.62
C TYR A 61 -7.16 -3.28 -7.28
N TYR A 62 -6.90 -2.56 -6.20
CA TYR A 62 -6.73 -3.16 -4.87
C TYR A 62 -7.43 -2.35 -3.79
N LEU A 63 -7.73 -3.00 -2.67
CA LEU A 63 -8.26 -2.32 -1.48
C LEU A 63 -7.16 -2.17 -0.42
N GLU A 64 -7.06 -0.98 0.11
CA GLU A 64 -6.27 -0.65 1.31
C GLU A 64 -7.15 0.17 2.24
N ASP A 65 -7.28 -0.26 3.50
CA ASP A 65 -8.11 0.39 4.50
C ASP A 65 -9.59 0.60 4.12
N GLY A 66 -10.11 -0.26 3.23
CA GLY A 66 -11.49 -0.22 2.75
C GLY A 66 -11.74 0.71 1.58
N GLU A 67 -10.72 1.43 1.13
CA GLU A 67 -10.73 2.29 -0.05
C GLU A 67 -10.13 1.56 -1.25
N GLN A 68 -10.67 1.85 -2.44
CA GLN A 68 -10.16 1.27 -3.68
C GLN A 68 -9.09 2.16 -4.30
N TYR A 69 -7.99 1.52 -4.71
CA TYR A 69 -6.86 2.16 -5.37
C TYR A 69 -6.51 1.43 -6.66
N VAL A 70 -5.77 2.13 -7.52
CA VAL A 70 -5.23 1.57 -8.76
C VAL A 70 -3.71 1.61 -8.70
N ALA A 71 -3.09 0.48 -8.94
CA ALA A 71 -1.65 0.35 -9.17
C ALA A 71 -1.41 0.25 -10.67
N PRO A 72 -0.95 1.33 -11.33
CA PRO A 72 -0.70 1.34 -12.77
C PRO A 72 0.57 0.57 -13.13
N GLU A 73 0.84 0.45 -14.43
CA GLU A 73 2.09 -0.09 -14.98
C GLU A 73 3.32 0.54 -14.30
N GLY A 74 4.30 -0.27 -13.94
CA GLY A 74 5.48 0.14 -13.19
C GLY A 74 5.25 0.26 -11.67
N SER A 75 4.15 -0.29 -11.15
CA SER A 75 3.91 -0.37 -9.70
C SER A 75 4.35 -1.72 -9.15
N VAL A 76 4.78 -1.69 -7.89
CA VAL A 76 5.04 -2.88 -7.06
C VAL A 76 4.15 -2.84 -5.84
N LEU A 77 3.36 -3.90 -5.63
CA LEU A 77 2.63 -4.11 -4.38
C LEU A 77 3.39 -5.13 -3.52
N LEU A 78 3.52 -4.82 -2.24
CA LEU A 78 4.21 -5.68 -1.27
C LEU A 78 3.28 -5.96 -0.08
N TYR A 79 2.79 -7.20 0.01
CA TYR A 79 1.92 -7.66 1.09
C TYR A 79 2.73 -8.37 2.17
N PRO A 80 2.82 -7.82 3.39
CA PRO A 80 3.33 -8.53 4.55
C PRO A 80 2.43 -9.71 4.97
N PRO A 81 2.93 -10.65 5.77
CA PRO A 81 2.10 -11.69 6.39
C PRO A 81 0.90 -11.10 7.15
N ALA A 82 -0.21 -11.83 7.14
CA ALA A 82 -1.48 -11.47 7.80
C ALA A 82 -2.10 -10.13 7.34
N THR A 83 -1.64 -9.56 6.24
CA THR A 83 -2.25 -8.38 5.62
C THR A 83 -3.37 -8.83 4.70
N PRO A 84 -4.62 -8.34 4.88
CA PRO A 84 -5.71 -8.66 3.97
C PRO A 84 -5.36 -8.33 2.51
N GLN A 85 -5.71 -9.24 1.62
CA GLN A 85 -5.42 -9.08 0.19
C GLN A 85 -6.72 -9.07 -0.58
N TYR A 86 -7.04 -7.94 -1.18
CA TYR A 86 -8.18 -7.73 -2.05
C TYR A 86 -7.70 -7.01 -3.29
N TYR A 87 -7.57 -7.73 -4.41
CA TYR A 87 -7.18 -7.12 -5.66
C TYR A 87 -7.78 -7.86 -6.86
N ILE A 88 -7.96 -7.13 -7.96
CA ILE A 88 -8.57 -7.63 -9.18
C ILE A 88 -7.83 -7.08 -10.42
N TYR A 89 -7.80 -7.89 -11.46
CA TYR A 89 -7.35 -7.51 -12.81
C TYR A 89 -8.51 -7.63 -13.78
N TYR A 90 -8.64 -6.71 -14.72
CA TYR A 90 -9.63 -6.78 -15.79
C TYR A 90 -8.96 -6.96 -17.14
N LEU A 91 -9.55 -7.80 -17.98
CA LEU A 91 -9.05 -8.07 -19.34
C LEU A 91 -8.93 -6.78 -20.18
N LYS A 92 -9.86 -5.82 -19.99
CA LYS A 92 -9.85 -4.53 -20.69
C LYS A 92 -8.54 -3.76 -20.53
N ASP A 93 -7.87 -3.94 -19.38
CA ASP A 93 -6.62 -3.26 -19.05
C ASP A 93 -5.37 -4.03 -19.52
N SER A 94 -5.57 -5.18 -20.20
CA SER A 94 -4.50 -6.05 -20.72
C SER A 94 -3.41 -6.35 -19.67
N PRO A 95 -3.78 -6.84 -18.47
CA PRO A 95 -2.84 -7.01 -17.37
C PRO A 95 -1.78 -8.06 -17.68
N ASP A 96 -0.55 -7.71 -17.32
CA ASP A 96 0.65 -8.54 -17.39
C ASP A 96 1.40 -8.36 -16.07
N ILE A 97 1.27 -9.35 -15.16
CA ILE A 97 1.59 -9.22 -13.75
C ILE A 97 2.52 -10.35 -13.33
N TYR A 98 3.68 -10.01 -12.80
CA TYR A 98 4.58 -10.94 -12.13
C TYR A 98 4.33 -10.95 -10.63
N TRP A 99 4.50 -12.11 -10.00
CA TRP A 99 4.38 -12.24 -8.56
C TRP A 99 5.38 -13.25 -8.00
N CYS A 100 5.74 -13.03 -6.74
CA CYS A 100 6.55 -13.96 -5.97
C CYS A 100 6.08 -13.94 -4.50
N HIS A 101 5.89 -15.14 -3.95
CA HIS A 101 5.72 -15.33 -2.52
C HIS A 101 7.08 -15.69 -1.92
N PHE A 102 7.34 -15.20 -0.72
CA PHE A 102 8.62 -15.43 -0.07
C PHE A 102 8.52 -15.35 1.45
N THR A 103 9.49 -15.95 2.13
CA THR A 103 9.58 -15.97 3.58
C THR A 103 11.04 -15.94 4.03
N GLY A 104 11.26 -15.85 5.33
CA GLY A 104 12.59 -15.90 5.94
C GLY A 104 12.68 -15.07 7.22
N LYS A 105 13.61 -15.46 8.10
CA LYS A 105 13.78 -14.82 9.41
C LYS A 105 14.28 -13.37 9.34
N GLU A 106 14.92 -12.96 8.25
CA GLU A 106 15.50 -11.62 8.06
C GLU A 106 14.66 -10.72 7.15
N VAL A 107 13.54 -11.22 6.62
CA VAL A 107 12.75 -10.48 5.62
C VAL A 107 12.22 -9.17 6.18
N ARG A 108 11.67 -9.16 7.38
CA ARG A 108 11.11 -7.96 8.00
C ARG A 108 12.18 -6.87 8.14
N GLU A 109 13.31 -7.22 8.74
CA GLU A 109 14.42 -6.29 8.94
C GLU A 109 15.00 -5.80 7.60
N LEU A 110 15.10 -6.70 6.62
CA LEU A 110 15.55 -6.35 5.27
C LEU A 110 14.61 -5.31 4.63
N LEU A 111 13.30 -5.53 4.65
CA LEU A 111 12.32 -4.61 4.06
C LEU A 111 12.29 -3.26 4.78
N ASP A 112 12.42 -3.25 6.11
CA ASP A 112 12.53 -2.02 6.91
C ASP A 112 13.77 -1.21 6.50
N ARG A 113 14.93 -1.86 6.42
CA ARG A 113 16.21 -1.25 5.99
C ARG A 113 16.13 -0.72 4.54
N LEU A 114 15.39 -1.39 3.67
CA LEU A 114 15.20 -0.99 2.28
C LEU A 114 14.16 0.13 2.10
N GLY A 115 13.45 0.53 3.16
CA GLY A 115 12.38 1.52 3.10
C GLY A 115 11.15 1.05 2.32
N LEU A 116 10.95 -0.26 2.23
CA LEU A 116 9.81 -0.90 1.55
C LEU A 116 8.66 -1.26 2.49
N SER A 117 8.87 -1.16 3.81
CA SER A 117 7.82 -1.34 4.81
C SER A 117 6.92 -0.12 4.93
N GLY A 118 5.68 -0.31 5.40
CA GLY A 118 4.76 0.78 5.74
C GLY A 118 4.00 1.40 4.57
N CYS A 119 4.20 0.90 3.34
CA CYS A 119 3.44 1.26 2.17
C CYS A 119 3.14 -0.01 1.37
N LEU A 120 1.86 -0.24 1.04
CA LEU A 120 1.47 -1.42 0.29
C LEU A 120 1.87 -1.32 -1.19
N CYS A 121 1.75 -0.14 -1.78
CA CYS A 121 2.03 0.09 -3.20
C CYS A 121 3.15 1.13 -3.39
N HIS A 122 4.18 0.74 -4.13
CA HIS A 122 5.26 1.59 -4.59
C HIS A 122 5.06 1.87 -6.08
N GLN A 123 4.72 3.10 -6.44
CA GLN A 123 4.53 3.53 -7.83
C GLN A 123 5.84 4.08 -8.43
N ASN A 124 5.89 4.14 -9.77
CA ASN A 124 7.03 4.66 -10.52
C ASN A 124 8.37 3.94 -10.24
N VAL A 125 8.28 2.63 -9.93
CA VAL A 125 9.44 1.77 -9.70
C VAL A 125 9.74 0.90 -10.92
N ARG A 126 9.42 1.40 -12.11
CA ARG A 126 9.58 0.67 -13.37
C ARG A 126 11.06 0.35 -13.65
N SER A 127 11.30 -0.89 -14.07
CA SER A 127 12.59 -1.33 -14.59
C SER A 127 12.42 -2.47 -15.58
N ASP A 128 13.10 -2.37 -16.70
CA ASP A 128 13.09 -3.42 -17.74
C ASP A 128 13.72 -4.73 -17.26
N THR A 129 14.45 -4.70 -16.14
CA THR A 129 15.11 -5.89 -15.59
C THR A 129 14.20 -6.72 -14.70
N TYR A 130 13.07 -6.18 -14.19
CA TYR A 130 12.25 -6.89 -13.20
C TYR A 130 11.60 -8.15 -13.76
N ALA A 131 11.02 -8.07 -14.96
CA ALA A 131 10.43 -9.22 -15.62
C ALA A 131 11.46 -10.36 -15.77
N GLY A 132 12.68 -10.04 -16.20
CA GLY A 132 13.76 -11.01 -16.31
C GLY A 132 14.19 -11.63 -14.98
N LEU A 133 14.20 -10.86 -13.88
CA LEU A 133 14.47 -11.39 -12.55
C LEU A 133 13.36 -12.35 -12.07
N PHE A 134 12.09 -11.99 -12.30
CA PHE A 134 10.97 -12.88 -11.98
C PHE A 134 11.02 -14.17 -12.81
N GLU A 135 11.30 -14.08 -14.10
CA GLU A 135 11.41 -15.26 -14.97
C GLU A 135 12.55 -16.18 -14.54
N GLN A 136 13.69 -15.63 -14.14
CA GLN A 136 14.78 -16.44 -13.60
C GLN A 136 14.38 -17.11 -12.26
N ILE A 137 13.71 -16.40 -11.36
CA ILE A 137 13.19 -17.02 -10.11
C ILE A 137 12.21 -18.16 -10.44
N ILE A 138 11.30 -17.95 -11.40
CA ILE A 138 10.36 -18.97 -11.86
C ILE A 138 11.11 -20.19 -12.43
N ALA A 139 12.12 -19.96 -13.26
CA ALA A 139 12.94 -21.04 -13.83
C ALA A 139 13.68 -21.85 -12.75
N GLU A 140 14.31 -21.21 -11.77
CA GLU A 140 14.98 -21.88 -10.66
C GLU A 140 14.01 -22.74 -9.84
N LEU A 141 12.82 -22.19 -9.52
CA LEU A 141 11.79 -22.91 -8.76
C LEU A 141 11.14 -24.04 -9.57
N THR A 142 11.17 -23.97 -10.90
CA THR A 142 10.64 -25.01 -11.80
C THR A 142 11.64 -26.15 -11.96
N ASN A 143 12.88 -25.83 -12.32
CA ASN A 143 13.90 -26.80 -12.70
C ASN A 143 14.53 -27.48 -11.49
N LYS A 144 14.65 -26.74 -10.36
CA LYS A 144 15.23 -27.21 -9.09
C LYS A 144 16.61 -27.83 -9.27
N GLU A 145 17.43 -27.22 -10.11
CA GLU A 145 18.80 -27.65 -10.36
C GLU A 145 19.69 -27.41 -9.11
N MET A 146 20.96 -27.84 -9.18
CA MET A 146 21.90 -27.64 -8.07
C MET A 146 21.97 -26.16 -7.69
N HIS A 147 21.86 -25.83 -6.40
CA HIS A 147 21.89 -24.47 -5.85
C HIS A 147 20.68 -23.59 -6.18
N PHE A 148 19.57 -24.14 -6.66
CA PHE A 148 18.38 -23.33 -7.00
C PHE A 148 17.87 -22.48 -5.82
N LYS A 149 18.04 -22.94 -4.58
CA LYS A 149 17.61 -22.20 -3.38
C LYS A 149 18.44 -20.94 -3.19
N GLU A 150 19.73 -21.06 -3.31
CA GLU A 150 20.70 -19.97 -3.15
C GLU A 150 20.57 -18.97 -4.31
N ILE A 151 20.42 -19.48 -5.53
CA ILE A 151 20.28 -18.66 -6.74
C ILE A 151 18.94 -17.89 -6.70
N SER A 152 17.82 -18.58 -6.47
CA SER A 152 16.52 -17.93 -6.41
C SER A 152 16.42 -16.91 -5.27
N SER A 153 17.04 -17.18 -4.11
CA SER A 153 17.13 -16.23 -2.99
C SER A 153 17.98 -15.00 -3.33
N SER A 154 19.07 -15.20 -4.09
CA SER A 154 19.92 -14.10 -4.55
C SER A 154 19.22 -13.23 -5.58
N LEU A 155 18.48 -13.83 -6.52
CA LEU A 155 17.66 -13.13 -7.52
C LEU A 155 16.57 -12.31 -6.85
N LEU A 156 15.84 -12.87 -5.87
CA LEU A 156 14.85 -12.15 -5.09
C LEU A 156 15.48 -10.99 -4.32
N ARG A 157 16.67 -11.19 -3.74
CA ARG A 157 17.41 -10.12 -3.07
C ARG A 157 17.76 -9.00 -4.05
N CYS A 158 18.26 -9.32 -5.24
CA CYS A 158 18.52 -8.35 -6.30
C CYS A 158 17.25 -7.57 -6.70
N LEU A 159 16.12 -8.26 -6.84
CA LEU A 159 14.83 -7.63 -7.13
C LEU A 159 14.45 -6.63 -6.04
N LEU A 160 14.45 -7.01 -4.76
CA LEU A 160 14.09 -6.15 -3.64
C LEU A 160 15.01 -4.91 -3.54
N PHE A 161 16.31 -5.06 -3.72
CA PHE A 161 17.26 -3.94 -3.75
C PHE A 161 17.00 -3.01 -4.93
N SER A 162 16.68 -3.56 -6.10
CA SER A 162 16.38 -2.77 -7.30
C SER A 162 15.08 -1.99 -7.15
N VAL A 163 14.03 -2.61 -6.58
CA VAL A 163 12.76 -1.95 -6.24
C VAL A 163 13.02 -0.81 -5.23
N SER A 164 13.77 -1.08 -4.17
CA SER A 164 14.13 -0.07 -3.17
C SER A 164 14.86 1.13 -3.79
N ARG A 165 15.82 0.88 -4.67
CA ARG A 165 16.55 1.94 -5.38
C ARG A 165 15.61 2.85 -6.16
N GLN A 166 14.69 2.27 -6.93
CA GLN A 166 13.73 3.04 -7.71
C GLN A 166 12.70 3.75 -6.83
N ALA A 167 12.17 3.09 -5.80
CA ALA A 167 11.22 3.67 -4.87
C ALA A 167 11.84 4.87 -4.10
N ASN A 168 13.11 4.77 -3.71
CA ASN A 168 13.80 5.85 -3.02
C ASN A 168 14.16 6.99 -3.99
N ALA A 169 14.62 6.69 -5.21
CA ALA A 169 14.85 7.70 -6.24
C ALA A 169 13.56 8.46 -6.59
N SER A 170 12.42 7.76 -6.68
CA SER A 170 11.11 8.38 -6.90
C SER A 170 10.68 9.26 -5.73
N LYS A 171 10.96 8.83 -4.49
CA LYS A 171 10.73 9.64 -3.28
C LYS A 171 11.63 10.89 -3.26
N GLU A 172 12.91 10.73 -3.57
CA GLU A 172 13.87 11.85 -3.66
C GLU A 172 13.49 12.82 -4.77
N ALA A 173 13.10 12.33 -5.96
CA ALA A 173 12.61 13.17 -7.05
C ALA A 173 11.32 13.91 -6.65
N SER A 174 10.35 13.23 -6.04
CA SER A 174 9.14 13.88 -5.52
C SER A 174 9.44 14.90 -4.43
N GLN A 175 10.41 14.60 -3.56
CA GLN A 175 10.90 15.56 -2.56
C GLN A 175 11.69 16.71 -3.18
N SER A 176 12.36 16.51 -4.33
CA SER A 176 13.08 17.57 -5.04
C SER A 176 12.15 18.58 -5.70
N PHE A 177 10.92 18.16 -6.09
CA PHE A 177 9.90 19.07 -6.62
C PHE A 177 9.14 19.80 -5.52
N MET A 178 9.12 19.27 -4.30
CA MET A 178 8.45 19.91 -3.16
C MET A 178 9.34 21.02 -2.58
N HIS A 179 8.77 22.21 -2.40
CA HIS A 179 9.48 23.32 -1.79
C HIS A 179 10.03 22.94 -0.40
N PRO A 180 11.28 23.30 -0.06
CA PRO A 180 11.90 22.91 1.22
C PRO A 180 11.04 23.21 2.45
N TYR A 181 10.38 24.38 2.49
CA TYR A 181 9.52 24.77 3.61
C TYR A 181 8.29 23.85 3.74
N VAL A 182 7.67 23.46 2.61
CA VAL A 182 6.54 22.53 2.64
C VAL A 182 6.96 21.17 3.19
N ARG A 183 8.14 20.69 2.77
CA ARG A 183 8.70 19.42 3.26
C ARG A 183 8.97 19.45 4.76
N GLU A 184 9.67 20.46 5.24
CA GLU A 184 10.02 20.61 6.66
C GLU A 184 8.76 20.73 7.54
N ILE A 185 7.78 21.54 7.11
CA ILE A 185 6.53 21.72 7.84
C ILE A 185 5.68 20.44 7.81
N ALA A 186 5.64 19.71 6.69
CA ALA A 186 4.95 18.42 6.60
C ALA A 186 5.60 17.39 7.53
N GLN A 187 6.94 17.30 7.59
CA GLN A 187 7.66 16.45 8.53
C GLN A 187 7.37 16.85 10.00
N MET A 188 7.34 18.14 10.30
CA MET A 188 6.97 18.63 11.63
C MET A 188 5.54 18.21 12.00
N PHE A 189 4.58 18.31 11.09
CA PHE A 189 3.21 17.87 11.32
C PHE A 189 3.12 16.36 11.56
N HIS A 190 3.90 15.54 10.84
CA HIS A 190 3.96 14.10 11.10
C HIS A 190 4.57 13.77 12.47
N ALA A 191 5.62 14.49 12.87
CA ALA A 191 6.31 14.24 14.14
C ALA A 191 5.51 14.72 15.36
N ARG A 192 4.73 15.78 15.20
CA ARG A 192 4.09 16.53 16.30
C ARG A 192 2.60 16.77 16.03
N PHE A 193 1.92 15.85 15.37
CA PHE A 193 0.52 16.00 14.90
C PHE A 193 -0.47 16.30 16.04
N ASN A 194 -0.16 15.93 17.28
CA ASN A 194 -0.98 16.14 18.47
C ASN A 194 -0.87 17.56 19.04
N GLU A 195 0.02 18.40 18.54
CA GLU A 195 0.19 19.77 19.00
C GLU A 195 -0.67 20.76 18.19
N ASP A 196 -1.00 21.88 18.78
CA ASP A 196 -1.66 22.97 18.10
C ASP A 196 -0.67 23.80 17.30
N PHE A 197 -0.97 24.04 16.04
CA PHE A 197 -0.14 24.83 15.13
C PHE A 197 -0.87 26.07 14.68
N ASN A 198 -0.23 27.21 14.86
CA ASN A 198 -0.63 28.47 14.27
C ASN A 198 0.14 28.71 12.96
N ILE A 199 -0.57 28.64 11.83
CA ILE A 199 0.03 28.75 10.49
C ILE A 199 0.72 30.12 10.29
N SER A 200 0.20 31.18 10.91
CA SER A 200 0.83 32.52 10.83
C SER A 200 2.16 32.58 11.58
N GLU A 201 2.27 31.88 12.71
CA GLU A 201 3.52 31.78 13.45
C GLU A 201 4.56 30.94 12.72
N ILE A 202 4.12 29.81 12.14
CA ILE A 202 5.00 28.99 11.30
C ILE A 202 5.51 29.84 10.13
N ALA A 203 4.63 30.52 9.39
CA ALA A 203 5.03 31.36 8.26
C ALA A 203 6.05 32.43 8.69
N ARG A 204 5.85 33.06 9.86
CA ARG A 204 6.79 34.03 10.43
C ARG A 204 8.17 33.43 10.72
N GLN A 205 8.24 32.19 11.22
CA GLN A 205 9.50 31.49 11.48
C GLN A 205 10.32 31.28 10.21
N TYR A 206 9.65 31.07 9.06
CA TYR A 206 10.28 30.92 7.76
C TYR A 206 10.43 32.24 6.99
N GLY A 207 10.10 33.37 7.61
CA GLY A 207 10.25 34.71 6.98
C GLY A 207 9.29 34.97 5.82
N VAL A 208 8.13 34.30 5.80
CA VAL A 208 7.13 34.39 4.72
C VAL A 208 5.75 34.77 5.25
N SER A 209 4.84 35.18 4.35
CA SER A 209 3.46 35.43 4.73
C SER A 209 2.65 34.12 4.83
N ALA A 210 1.65 34.08 5.73
CA ALA A 210 0.75 32.92 5.84
C ALA A 210 0.04 32.63 4.51
N SER A 211 -0.39 33.64 3.77
CA SER A 211 -1.03 33.48 2.46
C SER A 211 -0.11 32.85 1.42
N TRP A 212 1.19 33.21 1.46
CA TRP A 212 2.17 32.60 0.57
C TRP A 212 2.41 31.13 0.93
N LEU A 213 2.55 30.82 2.22
CA LEU A 213 2.71 29.44 2.69
C LEU A 213 1.51 28.56 2.32
N ILE A 214 0.28 29.09 2.46
CA ILE A 214 -0.94 28.37 2.05
C ILE A 214 -0.94 28.09 0.54
N ARG A 215 -0.57 29.07 -0.29
CA ARG A 215 -0.46 28.86 -1.75
C ARG A 215 0.57 27.81 -2.11
N LEU A 216 1.71 27.81 -1.41
CA LEU A 216 2.77 26.86 -1.62
C LEU A 216 2.33 25.42 -1.26
N PHE A 217 1.67 25.23 -0.12
CA PHE A 217 1.09 23.95 0.26
C PHE A 217 0.04 23.45 -0.74
N ASN A 218 -0.83 24.35 -1.23
CA ASN A 218 -1.81 23.98 -2.26
C ASN A 218 -1.13 23.59 -3.58
N ALA A 219 -0.06 24.26 -3.97
CA ALA A 219 0.70 23.92 -5.19
C ALA A 219 1.39 22.56 -5.08
N ASP A 220 2.02 22.27 -3.94
CA ASP A 220 2.84 21.07 -3.76
C ASP A 220 2.03 19.85 -3.31
N LEU A 221 1.01 20.03 -2.47
CA LEU A 221 0.26 18.96 -1.80
C LEU A 221 -1.25 18.97 -2.12
N GLY A 222 -1.72 19.90 -2.95
CA GLY A 222 -3.13 20.01 -3.32
C GLY A 222 -4.06 20.45 -2.17
N MET A 223 -3.52 20.85 -1.01
CA MET A 223 -4.32 21.24 0.17
C MET A 223 -3.59 22.24 1.06
N SER A 224 -4.37 22.99 1.86
CA SER A 224 -3.79 23.93 2.82
C SER A 224 -3.03 23.23 3.95
N PRO A 225 -2.08 23.90 4.66
CA PRO A 225 -1.37 23.34 5.80
C PRO A 225 -2.29 22.78 6.89
N GLN A 226 -3.36 23.51 7.21
CA GLN A 226 -4.34 23.08 8.21
C GLN A 226 -5.10 21.80 7.79
N LYS A 227 -5.47 21.71 6.51
CA LYS A 227 -6.11 20.52 5.96
C LYS A 227 -5.14 19.33 5.95
N TYR A 228 -3.87 19.58 5.66
CA TYR A 228 -2.83 18.55 5.71
C TYR A 228 -2.62 18.02 7.14
N LEU A 229 -2.56 18.89 8.16
CA LEU A 229 -2.49 18.46 9.56
C LEU A 229 -3.72 17.60 9.94
N THR A 230 -4.92 18.02 9.51
CA THR A 230 -6.15 17.22 9.71
C THR A 230 -6.03 15.86 9.04
N TYR A 231 -5.54 15.79 7.82
CA TYR A 231 -5.29 14.52 7.12
C TYR A 231 -4.33 13.60 7.91
N VAL A 232 -3.21 14.13 8.41
CA VAL A 232 -2.26 13.37 9.24
C VAL A 232 -2.93 12.83 10.51
N ARG A 233 -3.71 13.67 11.20
CA ARG A 233 -4.48 13.28 12.40
C ARG A 233 -5.50 12.19 12.08
N MET A 234 -6.23 12.27 10.97
CA MET A 234 -7.22 11.26 10.56
C MET A 234 -6.55 9.93 10.20
N LYS A 235 -5.42 9.97 9.50
CA LYS A 235 -4.63 8.77 9.20
C LYS A 235 -4.18 8.06 10.49
N THR A 236 -3.68 8.82 11.47
CA THR A 236 -3.29 8.29 12.79
C THR A 236 -4.50 7.79 13.59
N ALA A 237 -5.64 8.50 13.51
CA ALA A 237 -6.89 8.10 14.15
C ALA A 237 -7.35 6.71 13.70
N LYS A 238 -7.31 6.41 12.41
CA LYS A 238 -7.67 5.10 11.86
C LYS A 238 -6.84 3.97 12.48
N THR A 239 -5.56 4.19 12.69
CA THR A 239 -4.66 3.23 13.34
C THR A 239 -5.01 3.06 14.82
N LEU A 240 -5.21 4.15 15.54
CA LEU A 240 -5.55 4.12 16.98
C LEU A 240 -6.94 3.52 17.24
N LEU A 241 -7.90 3.68 16.31
CA LEU A 241 -9.25 3.12 16.43
C LEU A 241 -9.27 1.58 16.39
N ASN A 242 -8.22 0.93 15.90
CA ASN A 242 -8.07 -0.53 15.99
C ASN A 242 -7.80 -1.01 17.43
N SER A 243 -7.36 -0.12 18.32
CA SER A 243 -7.12 -0.43 19.74
C SER A 243 -8.42 -0.44 20.56
N THR A 244 -8.31 -0.87 21.84
CA THR A 244 -9.43 -0.85 22.80
C THR A 244 -9.61 0.50 23.48
N LYS A 245 -8.74 1.48 23.23
CA LYS A 245 -8.77 2.78 23.88
C LYS A 245 -10.12 3.50 23.71
N PRO A 246 -10.63 4.20 24.72
CA PRO A 246 -11.79 5.07 24.61
C PRO A 246 -11.64 6.09 23.48
N ILE A 247 -12.74 6.46 22.82
CA ILE A 247 -12.71 7.48 21.75
C ILE A 247 -12.18 8.82 22.29
N ALA A 248 -12.52 9.17 23.54
CA ALA A 248 -12.02 10.39 24.20
C ALA A 248 -10.49 10.37 24.35
N GLU A 249 -9.91 9.26 24.80
CA GLU A 249 -8.45 9.10 24.90
C GLU A 249 -7.77 9.22 23.52
N ILE A 250 -8.38 8.64 22.50
CA ILE A 250 -7.85 8.77 21.13
C ILE A 250 -7.92 10.23 20.65
N ALA A 251 -9.01 10.93 20.94
CA ALA A 251 -9.13 12.36 20.60
C ALA A 251 -8.00 13.18 21.25
N ASP A 252 -7.74 12.95 22.54
CA ASP A 252 -6.64 13.62 23.27
C ASP A 252 -5.27 13.28 22.68
N MET A 253 -5.02 12.01 22.36
CA MET A 253 -3.77 11.57 21.71
C MET A 253 -3.55 12.23 20.34
N LEU A 254 -4.62 12.64 19.66
CA LEU A 254 -4.57 13.30 18.35
C LEU A 254 -4.52 14.83 18.46
N GLY A 255 -4.51 15.38 19.68
CA GLY A 255 -4.50 16.81 19.92
C GLY A 255 -5.87 17.48 19.72
N TYR A 256 -6.97 16.73 19.91
CA TYR A 256 -8.32 17.28 19.99
C TYR A 256 -8.73 17.33 21.46
N GLY A 257 -8.84 18.53 22.03
CA GLY A 257 -9.27 18.71 23.43
C GLY A 257 -10.74 18.37 23.69
N ASP A 258 -11.51 18.03 22.64
CA ASP A 258 -12.92 17.63 22.73
C ASP A 258 -13.20 16.43 21.81
N ALA A 259 -13.66 15.33 22.43
CA ALA A 259 -14.00 14.10 21.73
C ALA A 259 -15.22 14.25 20.79
N PHE A 260 -16.16 15.15 21.08
CA PHE A 260 -17.30 15.44 20.18
C PHE A 260 -16.84 16.19 18.95
N TYR A 261 -15.93 17.16 19.12
CA TYR A 261 -15.31 17.86 17.99
C TYR A 261 -14.52 16.91 17.12
N PHE A 262 -13.67 16.06 17.70
CA PHE A 262 -12.97 15.00 16.98
C PHE A 262 -13.94 14.12 16.18
N SER A 263 -14.99 13.61 16.83
CA SER A 263 -15.96 12.72 16.19
C SER A 263 -16.67 13.38 15.00
N ARG A 264 -16.94 14.67 15.08
CA ARG A 264 -17.54 15.47 14.02
C ARG A 264 -16.58 15.64 12.84
N ILE A 265 -15.31 15.96 13.10
CA ILE A 265 -14.28 16.09 12.08
C ILE A 265 -14.04 14.72 11.41
N PHE A 266 -13.86 13.66 12.19
CA PHE A 266 -13.69 12.32 11.68
C PHE A 266 -14.84 11.89 10.77
N LYS A 267 -16.10 12.13 11.20
CA LYS A 267 -17.27 11.83 10.38
C LYS A 267 -17.30 12.64 9.08
N LYS A 268 -16.86 13.90 9.11
CA LYS A 268 -16.78 14.75 7.91
C LYS A 268 -15.75 14.24 6.92
N GLU A 269 -14.57 13.82 7.39
CA GLU A 269 -13.45 13.38 6.53
C GLU A 269 -13.61 11.91 6.06
N GLU A 270 -14.18 11.03 6.91
CA GLU A 270 -14.26 9.57 6.66
C GLU A 270 -15.68 9.06 6.35
N GLY A 271 -16.68 9.95 6.32
CA GLY A 271 -18.08 9.61 6.03
C GLY A 271 -18.84 8.92 7.16
N MET A 272 -18.16 8.45 8.23
CA MET A 272 -18.77 7.74 9.36
C MET A 272 -18.15 8.13 10.69
N SER A 273 -18.86 7.87 11.82
CA SER A 273 -18.32 8.18 13.14
C SER A 273 -17.15 7.25 13.53
N PRO A 274 -16.25 7.70 14.45
CA PRO A 274 -15.18 6.86 14.98
C PRO A 274 -15.66 5.53 15.55
N SER A 275 -16.81 5.54 16.24
CA SER A 275 -17.41 4.34 16.84
C SER A 275 -17.92 3.38 15.76
N GLN A 276 -18.54 3.89 14.69
CA GLN A 276 -18.95 3.09 13.54
C GLN A 276 -17.74 2.50 12.82
N TYR A 277 -16.70 3.30 12.57
CA TYR A 277 -15.45 2.85 11.98
C TYR A 277 -14.84 1.70 12.79
N ARG A 278 -14.70 1.87 14.11
CA ARG A 278 -14.22 0.83 15.03
C ARG A 278 -15.06 -0.43 14.97
N LYS A 279 -16.41 -0.31 14.96
CA LYS A 279 -17.33 -1.45 14.92
C LYS A 279 -17.15 -2.24 13.62
N ILE A 280 -17.02 -1.56 12.49
CA ILE A 280 -16.77 -2.19 11.19
C ILE A 280 -15.44 -2.94 11.21
N ARG A 281 -14.38 -2.31 11.72
CA ARG A 281 -13.04 -2.93 11.79
C ARG A 281 -12.95 -4.11 12.78
N ARG A 282 -13.74 -4.09 13.85
CA ARG A 282 -13.81 -5.20 14.83
C ARG A 282 -14.87 -6.25 14.48
N GLY A 283 -15.91 -5.85 13.77
CA GLY A 283 -17.05 -6.69 13.39
C GLY A 283 -16.87 -7.44 12.08
N THR A 284 -15.63 -7.77 11.72
CA THR A 284 -15.24 -8.37 10.44
C THR A 284 -15.88 -9.71 10.06
N ASP A 285 -16.75 -10.28 10.90
CA ASP A 285 -17.51 -11.47 10.50
C ASP A 285 -18.81 -11.18 9.72
N ALA A 286 -19.43 -10.02 9.91
CA ALA A 286 -20.62 -9.62 9.16
C ALA A 286 -20.32 -8.78 7.90
N SER A 287 -19.14 -8.15 7.82
CA SER A 287 -18.73 -7.27 6.71
C SER A 287 -18.02 -7.99 5.56
N LYS A 288 -17.78 -9.30 5.67
CA LYS A 288 -17.19 -10.12 4.60
C LYS A 288 -18.06 -10.12 3.34
N THR A 289 -19.37 -10.05 3.50
CA THR A 289 -20.33 -9.96 2.39
C THR A 289 -20.29 -8.61 1.68
N ALA A 290 -20.18 -7.49 2.43
CA ALA A 290 -20.20 -6.15 1.88
C ALA A 290 -18.89 -5.76 1.14
N LEU A 291 -17.74 -6.35 1.52
CA LEU A 291 -16.47 -6.16 0.80
C LEU A 291 -16.40 -7.02 -0.47
N ALA A 292 -16.96 -8.23 -0.43
CA ALA A 292 -17.12 -9.06 -1.62
C ALA A 292 -18.06 -8.39 -2.65
N ASP A 293 -19.11 -7.71 -2.17
CA ASP A 293 -20.04 -6.96 -3.03
C ASP A 293 -19.40 -5.73 -3.69
N LYS A 294 -18.43 -5.05 -3.05
CA LYS A 294 -17.65 -3.97 -3.68
C LYS A 294 -16.77 -4.43 -4.83
N PHE A 295 -16.34 -5.70 -4.84
CA PHE A 295 -15.64 -6.35 -5.95
C PHE A 295 -16.56 -7.20 -6.84
N SER A 296 -17.88 -7.15 -6.62
CA SER A 296 -18.80 -7.76 -7.58
C SER A 296 -18.65 -7.07 -8.94
N PRO A 297 -18.53 -7.84 -10.05
CA PRO A 297 -18.44 -7.28 -11.39
C PRO A 297 -19.57 -6.28 -11.72
N LEU A 298 -20.70 -6.36 -11.01
CA LEU A 298 -21.85 -5.49 -11.19
C LEU A 298 -21.70 -4.09 -10.53
N SER A 299 -20.98 -3.97 -9.41
CA SER A 299 -20.80 -2.68 -8.74
C SER A 299 -19.79 -1.76 -9.42
N VAL A 300 -18.83 -2.36 -10.16
CA VAL A 300 -17.82 -1.59 -10.91
C VAL A 300 -18.39 -1.05 -12.22
N LEU A 301 -19.41 -1.71 -12.80
CA LEU A 301 -20.09 -1.26 -14.03
C LEU A 301 -21.01 -0.05 -13.79
N GLU A 302 -21.47 0.19 -12.57
CA GLU A 302 -22.31 1.35 -12.25
C GLU A 302 -21.49 2.64 -12.10
N HIS A 303 -20.23 2.57 -11.65
CA HIS A 303 -19.38 3.76 -11.49
C HIS A 303 -18.76 4.26 -12.81
N THR A 304 -18.68 3.41 -13.83
CA THR A 304 -18.17 3.81 -15.16
C THR A 304 -19.23 4.40 -16.07
N LYS A 305 -20.52 4.40 -15.68
CA LYS A 305 -21.61 5.05 -16.46
C LYS A 305 -21.83 6.53 -16.15
N HIS A 306 -21.22 7.06 -15.07
CA HIS A 306 -21.38 8.47 -14.70
C HIS A 306 -20.23 9.40 -15.14
N GLU A 307 -19.19 8.87 -15.83
CA GLU A 307 -18.09 9.69 -16.36
C GLU A 307 -18.13 9.89 -17.89
N ASN A 308 -19.19 9.41 -18.58
CA ASN A 308 -19.34 9.56 -20.03
C ASN A 308 -20.73 10.06 -20.47
N ASP A 309 -21.35 10.97 -19.71
CA ASP A 309 -22.48 11.82 -20.15
C ASP A 309 -22.17 13.30 -19.95
#